data_3f5b4634c5eb8a22d2bc27ebab1eaad3
#
_entry.id   3f5b4634c5eb8a22d2bc27ebab1eaad3
#
_cell.length_a   1.000
_cell.length_b   1.000
_cell.length_c   1.000
_cell.angle_alpha   90.00
_cell.angle_beta   90.00
_cell.angle_gamma   90.00
#
_symmetry.space_group_name_H-M   'P 1'
#
loop_
_entity.id
_entity.type
_entity.pdbx_description
1 polymer ?
#
loop_
_entity_poly.entity_id
_entity_poly.type
_entity_poly.pdbx_seq_one_letter_code
_entity_poly.pdbx_strand_id
1 'polypeptide(L)'
;DFGDVCLLIGNNGVGKTTSIAKIANKYKNEGKKVMLVAGDTFRAGAVNQLKEWADRLNVSFYGDDRKDPSAVIYDGVSKAKDEHYDLVLVDTAGRLQNKTNLMKELEKMNRVIGEILPGNPVETLLVIDATTGQNGIAQAKSFKEITNITGIVLTKLDGTAKGGIVLAIREIVNIPVK
;
A
#
# COMPACT_ATOMS: atom_id res chain seq x y z
N ASP A 1 -0.50 -10.60 -19.95
CA ASP A 1 -0.66 -9.32 -19.28
C ASP A 1 -0.17 -9.40 -17.85
N PHE A 2 0.62 -8.43 -17.43
CA PHE A 2 1.03 -8.33 -16.04
C PHE A 2 -0.15 -7.82 -15.19
N GLY A 3 -0.27 -8.35 -13.98
CA GLY A 3 -1.32 -7.94 -13.07
C GLY A 3 -1.10 -6.57 -12.45
N ASP A 4 -1.75 -6.32 -11.33
CA ASP A 4 -1.79 -5.01 -10.70
C ASP A 4 -0.64 -4.78 -9.72
N VAL A 5 -0.14 -3.55 -9.67
CA VAL A 5 0.78 -3.08 -8.63
C VAL A 5 0.02 -2.12 -7.73
N CYS A 6 0.03 -2.37 -6.44
CA CYS A 6 -0.64 -1.54 -5.43
C CYS A 6 0.38 -1.01 -4.44
N LEU A 7 0.46 0.31 -4.33
CA LEU A 7 1.20 0.98 -3.27
C LEU A 7 0.27 1.20 -2.08
N LEU A 8 0.65 0.74 -0.91
CA LEU A 8 -0.12 0.98 0.31
C LEU A 8 0.56 2.07 1.13
N ILE A 9 -0.19 3.13 1.41
CA ILE A 9 0.26 4.29 2.18
C ILE A 9 -0.63 4.47 3.41
N GLY A 10 -0.12 5.15 4.41
CA GLY A 10 -0.84 5.41 5.65
C GLY A 10 0.10 5.60 6.82
N ASN A 11 -0.38 6.22 7.87
CA ASN A 11 0.40 6.44 9.08
C ASN A 11 0.67 5.13 9.83
N ASN A 12 1.70 5.13 10.66
CA ASN A 12 2.00 3.99 11.52
C ASN A 12 0.81 3.73 12.46
N GLY A 13 0.54 2.45 12.72
CA GLY A 13 -0.51 2.05 13.65
C GLY A 13 -1.92 1.98 13.07
N VAL A 14 -2.10 2.33 11.78
CA VAL A 14 -3.42 2.24 11.13
C VAL A 14 -3.82 0.82 10.72
N GLY A 15 -2.91 -0.15 10.82
CA GLY A 15 -3.16 -1.52 10.39
C GLY A 15 -2.78 -1.81 8.95
N LYS A 16 -1.80 -1.08 8.42
CA LYS A 16 -1.36 -1.21 7.02
C LYS A 16 -0.84 -2.62 6.72
N THR A 17 0.06 -3.15 7.55
CA THR A 17 0.61 -4.50 7.37
C THR A 17 -0.48 -5.57 7.44
N THR A 18 -1.42 -5.44 8.38
CA THR A 18 -2.55 -6.35 8.52
C THR A 18 -3.45 -6.29 7.28
N SER A 19 -3.68 -5.10 6.73
CA SER A 19 -4.47 -4.90 5.51
C SER A 19 -3.80 -5.58 4.32
N ILE A 20 -2.48 -5.44 4.19
CA ILE A 20 -1.71 -6.12 3.14
C ILE A 20 -1.90 -7.63 3.25
N ALA A 21 -1.78 -8.18 4.46
CA ALA A 21 -1.96 -9.60 4.70
C ALA A 21 -3.35 -10.09 4.28
N LYS A 22 -4.39 -9.35 4.61
CA LYS A 22 -5.77 -9.68 4.24
C LYS A 22 -5.98 -9.66 2.73
N ILE A 23 -5.48 -8.65 2.06
CA ILE A 23 -5.59 -8.53 0.59
C ILE A 23 -4.82 -9.67 -0.08
N ALA A 24 -3.60 -9.94 0.37
CA ALA A 24 -2.77 -11.01 -0.16
C ALA A 24 -3.46 -12.38 -0.02
N ASN A 25 -4.02 -12.65 1.15
CA ASN A 25 -4.71 -13.91 1.43
C ASN A 25 -5.94 -14.09 0.53
N LYS A 26 -6.72 -13.03 0.36
CA LYS A 26 -7.90 -13.05 -0.50
C LYS A 26 -7.54 -13.45 -1.93
N TYR A 27 -6.58 -12.76 -2.53
CA TYR A 27 -6.21 -13.01 -3.92
C TYR A 27 -5.46 -14.32 -4.12
N LYS A 28 -4.66 -14.73 -3.13
CA LYS A 28 -4.05 -16.06 -3.15
C LYS A 28 -5.12 -17.16 -3.18
N ASN A 29 -6.16 -17.02 -2.35
CA ASN A 29 -7.26 -17.99 -2.29
C ASN A 29 -8.08 -18.01 -3.59
N GLU A 30 -8.04 -16.94 -4.37
CA GLU A 30 -8.64 -16.87 -5.71
C GLU A 30 -7.74 -17.46 -6.80
N GLY A 31 -6.60 -18.04 -6.44
CA GLY A 31 -5.65 -18.64 -7.38
C GLY A 31 -4.67 -17.66 -7.98
N LYS A 32 -4.60 -16.42 -7.48
CA LYS A 32 -3.68 -15.41 -7.98
C LYS A 32 -2.27 -15.60 -7.40
N LYS A 33 -1.27 -15.28 -8.21
CA LYS A 33 0.13 -15.29 -7.79
C LYS A 33 0.49 -13.92 -7.22
N VAL A 34 0.76 -13.87 -5.91
CA VAL A 34 0.93 -12.61 -5.16
C VAL A 34 2.36 -12.48 -4.64
N MET A 35 2.91 -11.26 -4.73
CA MET A 35 4.19 -10.89 -4.14
C MET A 35 4.01 -9.71 -3.18
N LEU A 36 4.64 -9.78 -2.00
CA LEU A 36 4.76 -8.67 -1.07
C LEU A 36 6.13 -8.03 -1.21
N VAL A 37 6.16 -6.69 -1.33
CA VAL A 37 7.42 -5.93 -1.45
C VAL A 37 7.54 -5.00 -0.25
N ALA A 38 8.66 -5.12 0.48
CA ALA A 38 8.94 -4.33 1.67
C ALA A 38 9.59 -2.99 1.27
N GLY A 39 8.77 -2.00 0.95
CA GLY A 39 9.21 -0.67 0.58
C GLY A 39 9.50 0.25 1.77
N ASP A 40 9.17 -0.15 2.99
CA ASP A 40 9.50 0.58 4.20
C ASP A 40 10.86 0.09 4.74
N THR A 41 11.94 0.65 4.19
CA THR A 41 13.30 0.22 4.53
C THR A 41 13.89 1.01 5.70
N PHE A 42 13.19 2.04 6.19
CA PHE A 42 13.70 2.90 7.25
C PHE A 42 13.35 2.44 8.67
N ARG A 43 12.21 1.75 8.83
CA ARG A 43 11.81 1.27 10.16
C ARG A 43 12.44 -0.08 10.44
N ALA A 44 13.14 -0.14 11.59
CA ALA A 44 13.68 -1.42 12.08
C ALA A 44 12.53 -2.42 12.27
N GLY A 45 12.70 -3.59 11.75
CA GLY A 45 11.71 -4.66 11.88
C GLY A 45 10.55 -4.66 10.89
N ALA A 46 10.31 -3.56 10.16
CA ALA A 46 9.22 -3.50 9.19
C ALA A 46 9.38 -4.52 8.06
N VAL A 47 10.59 -4.67 7.54
CA VAL A 47 10.92 -5.66 6.50
C VAL A 47 10.68 -7.07 7.03
N ASN A 48 11.17 -7.37 8.24
CA ASN A 48 11.01 -8.69 8.86
C ASN A 48 9.55 -9.02 9.16
N GLN A 49 8.78 -8.04 9.62
CA GLN A 49 7.36 -8.23 9.91
C GLN A 49 6.58 -8.61 8.65
N LEU A 50 6.84 -7.94 7.54
CA LEU A 50 6.20 -8.25 6.28
C LEU A 50 6.62 -9.63 5.77
N LYS A 51 7.88 -9.98 5.94
CA LYS A 51 8.38 -11.31 5.57
C LYS A 51 7.70 -12.42 6.36
N GLU A 52 7.48 -12.22 7.67
CA GLU A 52 6.75 -13.18 8.49
C GLU A 52 5.33 -13.41 7.97
N TRP A 53 4.63 -12.35 7.56
CA TRP A 53 3.31 -12.48 6.96
C TRP A 53 3.37 -13.26 5.65
N ALA A 54 4.35 -12.97 4.80
CA ALA A 54 4.51 -13.69 3.54
C ALA A 54 4.72 -15.20 3.78
N ASP A 55 5.54 -15.55 4.76
CA ASP A 55 5.79 -16.93 5.13
C ASP A 55 4.53 -17.63 5.64
N ARG A 56 3.75 -16.96 6.50
CA ARG A 56 2.50 -17.50 7.04
C ARG A 56 1.46 -17.72 5.95
N LEU A 57 1.35 -16.81 5.01
CA LEU A 57 0.38 -16.87 3.93
C LEU A 57 0.87 -17.72 2.76
N ASN A 58 2.13 -18.11 2.78
CA ASN A 58 2.78 -18.82 1.68
C ASN A 58 2.67 -18.04 0.35
N VAL A 59 2.98 -16.75 0.43
CA VAL A 59 3.10 -15.88 -0.75
C VAL A 59 4.55 -15.43 -0.87
N SER A 60 4.92 -14.91 -2.05
CA SER A 60 6.28 -14.46 -2.31
C SER A 60 6.59 -13.15 -1.62
N PHE A 61 7.87 -12.95 -1.32
CA PHE A 61 8.35 -11.75 -0.64
C PHE A 61 9.60 -11.23 -1.33
N TYR A 62 9.71 -9.91 -1.42
CA TYR A 62 10.96 -9.24 -1.77
C TYR A 62 11.23 -8.07 -0.81
N GLY A 63 12.44 -8.02 -0.27
CA GLY A 63 12.85 -6.93 0.61
C GLY A 63 14.35 -6.93 0.83
N ASP A 64 14.92 -5.74 1.03
CA ASP A 64 16.33 -5.55 1.39
C ASP A 64 16.43 -4.23 2.15
N ASP A 65 16.63 -4.30 3.46
CA ASP A 65 16.68 -3.14 4.34
C ASP A 65 17.95 -2.29 4.17
N ARG A 66 18.89 -2.73 3.36
CA ARG A 66 20.12 -1.99 3.03
C ARG A 66 19.96 -1.07 1.82
N LYS A 67 18.83 -1.20 1.11
CA LYS A 67 18.58 -0.45 -0.13
C LYS A 67 17.60 0.69 0.10
N ASP A 68 17.70 1.69 -0.77
CA ASP A 68 16.70 2.75 -0.89
C ASP A 68 15.33 2.16 -1.28
N PRO A 69 14.19 2.70 -0.78
CA PRO A 69 12.86 2.20 -1.12
C PRO A 69 12.60 2.03 -2.60
N SER A 70 13.00 3.00 -3.42
CA SER A 70 12.80 2.91 -4.87
C SER A 70 13.60 1.78 -5.52
N ALA A 71 14.79 1.50 -5.00
CA ALA A 71 15.61 0.39 -5.48
C ALA A 71 14.95 -0.97 -5.16
N VAL A 72 14.40 -1.10 -3.95
CA VAL A 72 13.67 -2.31 -3.55
C VAL A 72 12.44 -2.51 -4.43
N ILE A 73 11.70 -1.46 -4.70
CA ILE A 73 10.52 -1.52 -5.55
C ILE A 73 10.90 -1.89 -6.98
N TYR A 74 11.96 -1.29 -7.51
CA TYR A 74 12.47 -1.63 -8.84
C TYR A 74 12.78 -3.12 -8.95
N ASP A 75 13.56 -3.65 -8.01
CA ASP A 75 13.96 -5.04 -8.01
C ASP A 75 12.76 -5.98 -7.82
N GLY A 76 11.87 -5.66 -6.89
CA GLY A 76 10.69 -6.48 -6.60
C GLY A 76 9.71 -6.52 -7.77
N VAL A 77 9.41 -5.39 -8.37
CA VAL A 77 8.48 -5.30 -9.51
C VAL A 77 9.10 -5.94 -10.75
N SER A 78 10.40 -5.77 -10.98
CA SER A 78 11.11 -6.43 -12.08
C SER A 78 11.03 -7.94 -11.96
N LYS A 79 11.27 -8.48 -10.76
CA LYS A 79 11.16 -9.91 -10.49
C LYS A 79 9.72 -10.39 -10.71
N ALA A 80 8.75 -9.65 -10.24
CA ALA A 80 7.34 -9.99 -10.40
C ALA A 80 6.93 -10.01 -11.87
N LYS A 81 7.42 -9.07 -12.67
CA LYS A 81 7.19 -9.04 -14.12
C LYS A 81 7.78 -10.27 -14.80
N ASP A 82 9.04 -10.58 -14.51
CA ASP A 82 9.76 -11.70 -15.13
C ASP A 82 9.14 -13.05 -14.77
N GLU A 83 8.61 -13.19 -13.57
CA GLU A 83 8.01 -14.42 -13.07
C GLU A 83 6.49 -14.45 -13.22
N HIS A 84 5.89 -13.47 -13.90
CA HIS A 84 4.45 -13.40 -14.22
C HIS A 84 3.51 -13.42 -13.01
N TYR A 85 3.78 -12.58 -12.03
CA TYR A 85 2.87 -12.42 -10.89
C TYR A 85 1.60 -11.67 -11.27
N ASP A 86 0.49 -11.98 -10.60
CA ASP A 86 -0.82 -11.34 -10.83
C ASP A 86 -1.00 -10.08 -9.99
N LEU A 87 -0.39 -10.02 -8.82
CA LEU A 87 -0.55 -8.91 -7.89
C LEU A 87 0.74 -8.65 -7.12
N VAL A 88 1.15 -7.39 -7.05
CA VAL A 88 2.27 -6.95 -6.22
C VAL A 88 1.74 -5.91 -5.23
N LEU A 89 1.89 -6.20 -3.94
CA LEU A 89 1.52 -5.30 -2.85
C LEU A 89 2.78 -4.71 -2.25
N VAL A 90 2.92 -3.38 -2.33
CA VAL A 90 4.09 -2.68 -1.83
C VAL A 90 3.73 -1.97 -0.52
N ASP A 91 4.38 -2.36 0.56
CA ASP A 91 4.29 -1.63 1.83
C ASP A 91 5.26 -0.47 1.80
N THR A 92 4.73 0.75 1.87
CA THR A 92 5.56 1.96 1.85
C THR A 92 5.73 2.54 3.25
N ALA A 93 6.75 3.36 3.43
CA ALA A 93 6.94 4.15 4.65
C ALA A 93 6.07 5.41 4.67
N GLY A 94 5.01 5.46 3.87
CA GLY A 94 4.20 6.65 3.61
C GLY A 94 3.56 7.24 4.84
N ARG A 95 4.19 8.28 5.42
CA ARG A 95 3.76 9.00 6.62
C ARG A 95 3.63 10.49 6.33
N LEU A 96 2.68 11.16 7.00
CA LEU A 96 2.46 12.59 6.81
C LEU A 96 3.45 13.51 7.55
N GLN A 97 4.47 12.97 8.21
CA GLN A 97 5.43 13.75 8.99
C GLN A 97 6.18 14.82 8.17
N ASN A 98 6.49 14.50 6.92
CA ASN A 98 7.05 15.45 5.98
C ASN A 98 6.38 15.27 4.63
N LYS A 99 5.40 16.13 4.34
CA LYS A 99 4.57 16.06 3.13
C LYS A 99 5.39 16.18 1.84
N THR A 100 6.36 17.08 1.81
CA THR A 100 7.20 17.30 0.61
C THR A 100 8.03 16.06 0.29
N ASN A 101 8.66 15.47 1.30
CA ASN A 101 9.45 14.26 1.11
C ASN A 101 8.57 13.08 0.68
N LEU A 102 7.39 12.93 1.30
CA LEU A 102 6.46 11.86 0.95
C LEU A 102 6.01 11.99 -0.51
N MET A 103 5.67 13.20 -0.94
CA MET A 103 5.27 13.46 -2.33
C MET A 103 6.37 13.05 -3.30
N LYS A 104 7.63 13.45 -3.03
CA LYS A 104 8.78 13.11 -3.87
C LYS A 104 9.04 11.62 -3.90
N GLU A 105 8.94 10.94 -2.75
CA GLU A 105 9.11 9.48 -2.67
C GLU A 105 8.07 8.75 -3.50
N LEU A 106 6.80 9.13 -3.38
CA LEU A 106 5.71 8.50 -4.12
C LEU A 106 5.81 8.76 -5.62
N GLU A 107 6.19 9.97 -6.02
CA GLU A 107 6.45 10.29 -7.44
C GLU A 107 7.58 9.42 -7.99
N LYS A 108 8.66 9.26 -7.23
CA LYS A 108 9.79 8.42 -7.62
C LYS A 108 9.39 6.96 -7.76
N MET A 109 8.61 6.45 -6.82
CA MET A 109 8.10 5.07 -6.85
C MET A 109 7.23 4.83 -8.08
N ASN A 110 6.31 5.74 -8.38
CA ASN A 110 5.46 5.64 -9.57
C ASN A 110 6.28 5.67 -10.86
N ARG A 111 7.29 6.54 -10.93
CA ARG A 111 8.15 6.62 -12.09
C ARG A 111 8.94 5.34 -12.31
N VAL A 112 9.49 4.77 -11.24
CA VAL A 112 10.26 3.52 -11.30
C VAL A 112 9.38 2.37 -11.79
N ILE A 113 8.17 2.26 -11.27
CA ILE A 113 7.22 1.24 -11.71
C ILE A 113 6.85 1.44 -13.19
N GLY A 114 6.64 2.69 -13.60
CA GLY A 114 6.33 3.02 -14.98
C GLY A 114 7.45 2.67 -15.96
N GLU A 115 8.70 2.70 -15.52
CA GLU A 115 9.84 2.27 -16.34
C GLU A 115 9.82 0.76 -16.61
N ILE A 116 9.38 -0.03 -15.62
CA ILE A 116 9.32 -1.49 -15.73
C ILE A 116 8.06 -1.94 -16.46
N LEU A 117 6.94 -1.28 -16.17
CA LEU A 117 5.61 -1.64 -16.65
C LEU A 117 4.96 -0.45 -17.36
N PRO A 118 5.44 -0.04 -18.54
CA PRO A 118 4.87 1.11 -19.25
C PRO A 118 3.38 0.90 -19.54
N GLY A 119 2.56 1.92 -19.23
CA GLY A 119 1.13 1.87 -19.47
C GLY A 119 0.33 1.02 -18.50
N ASN A 120 0.98 0.37 -17.53
CA ASN A 120 0.27 -0.40 -16.51
C ASN A 120 -0.14 0.53 -15.38
N PRO A 121 -1.42 0.61 -15.01
CA PRO A 121 -1.83 1.49 -13.92
C PRO A 121 -1.31 1.01 -12.57
N VAL A 122 -0.89 1.98 -11.75
CA VAL A 122 -0.48 1.72 -10.36
C VAL A 122 -1.61 2.18 -9.45
N GLU A 123 -2.12 1.28 -8.61
CA GLU A 123 -3.07 1.67 -7.58
C GLU A 123 -2.34 2.19 -6.36
N THR A 124 -2.86 3.28 -5.78
CA THR A 124 -2.36 3.84 -4.51
C THR A 124 -3.51 3.77 -3.51
N LEU A 125 -3.39 2.86 -2.56
CA LEU A 125 -4.41 2.60 -1.55
C LEU A 125 -4.01 3.26 -0.23
N LEU A 126 -4.85 4.13 0.28
CA LEU A 126 -4.67 4.75 1.58
C LEU A 126 -5.37 3.92 2.65
N VAL A 127 -4.61 3.50 3.65
CA VAL A 127 -5.14 2.75 4.80
C VAL A 127 -5.45 3.72 5.93
N ILE A 128 -6.69 3.70 6.40
CA ILE A 128 -7.16 4.58 7.47
C ILE A 128 -7.79 3.74 8.58
N ASP A 129 -7.48 4.09 9.83
CA ASP A 129 -8.11 3.53 11.01
C ASP A 129 -9.49 4.18 11.18
N ALA A 130 -10.55 3.39 10.99
CA ALA A 130 -11.94 3.89 11.07
C ALA A 130 -12.33 4.38 12.47
N THR A 131 -11.61 3.96 13.51
CA THR A 131 -11.89 4.41 14.88
C THR A 131 -11.44 5.84 15.14
N THR A 132 -10.63 6.43 14.28
CA THR A 132 -10.12 7.79 14.47
C THR A 132 -11.11 8.89 14.07
N GLY A 133 -12.22 8.55 13.41
CA GLY A 133 -13.26 9.50 13.06
C GLY A 133 -12.74 10.68 12.24
N GLN A 134 -12.88 11.90 12.77
CA GLN A 134 -12.45 13.12 12.09
C GLN A 134 -10.96 13.15 11.76
N ASN A 135 -10.12 12.53 12.57
CA ASN A 135 -8.69 12.43 12.29
C ASN A 135 -8.43 11.59 11.03
N GLY A 136 -9.17 10.50 10.85
CA GLY A 136 -9.08 9.68 9.64
C GLY A 136 -9.49 10.45 8.40
N ILE A 137 -10.56 11.23 8.49
CA ILE A 137 -11.03 12.08 7.39
C ILE A 137 -9.98 13.13 7.05
N ALA A 138 -9.41 13.79 8.06
CA ALA A 138 -8.34 14.76 7.86
C ALA A 138 -7.11 14.15 7.21
N GLN A 139 -6.73 12.94 7.61
CA GLN A 139 -5.63 12.20 6.98
C GLN A 139 -5.92 11.94 5.50
N ALA A 140 -7.12 11.48 5.16
CA ALA A 140 -7.49 11.22 3.77
C ALA A 140 -7.35 12.48 2.92
N LYS A 141 -7.82 13.60 3.42
CA LYS A 141 -7.73 14.89 2.75
C LYS A 141 -6.27 15.31 2.54
N SER A 142 -5.44 15.16 3.56
CA SER A 142 -4.02 15.51 3.48
C SER A 142 -3.26 14.62 2.50
N PHE A 143 -3.49 13.31 2.50
CA PHE A 143 -2.86 12.40 1.54
C PHE A 143 -3.31 12.68 0.11
N LYS A 144 -4.57 13.04 -0.07
CA LYS A 144 -5.10 13.37 -1.41
C LYS A 144 -4.37 14.58 -2.01
N GLU A 145 -3.96 15.54 -1.20
CA GLU A 145 -3.18 16.70 -1.64
C GLU A 145 -1.77 16.33 -2.10
N ILE A 146 -1.23 15.22 -1.59
CA ILE A 146 0.14 14.78 -1.84
C ILE A 146 0.23 13.89 -3.08
N THR A 147 -0.72 12.99 -3.26
CA THR A 147 -0.67 11.98 -4.30
C THR A 147 -2.07 11.64 -4.82
N ASN A 148 -2.10 11.01 -5.99
CA ASN A 148 -3.36 10.53 -6.58
C ASN A 148 -3.74 9.19 -5.93
N ILE A 149 -4.64 9.23 -4.97
CA ILE A 149 -5.14 8.03 -4.28
C ILE A 149 -6.24 7.40 -5.13
N THR A 150 -6.13 6.10 -5.40
CA THR A 150 -7.11 5.37 -6.22
C THR A 150 -8.13 4.60 -5.38
N GLY A 151 -7.88 4.41 -4.10
CA GLY A 151 -8.81 3.76 -3.19
C GLY A 151 -8.44 3.97 -1.74
N ILE A 152 -9.43 3.73 -0.87
CA ILE A 152 -9.24 3.82 0.59
C ILE A 152 -9.62 2.49 1.21
N VAL A 153 -8.77 2.01 2.12
CA VAL A 153 -9.01 0.81 2.92
C VAL A 153 -9.27 1.24 4.35
N LEU A 154 -10.43 0.89 4.88
CA LEU A 154 -10.78 1.17 6.27
C LEU A 154 -10.46 -0.03 7.15
N THR A 155 -9.78 0.23 8.25
CA THR A 155 -9.45 -0.80 9.26
C THR A 155 -10.24 -0.57 10.54
N LYS A 156 -10.30 -1.59 11.38
CA LYS A 156 -10.93 -1.52 12.71
C LYS A 156 -12.39 -1.07 12.68
N LEU A 157 -13.14 -1.56 11.69
CA LEU A 157 -14.55 -1.17 11.49
C LEU A 157 -15.48 -1.63 12.63
N ASP A 158 -15.11 -2.65 13.37
CA ASP A 158 -15.95 -3.25 14.41
C ASP A 158 -16.33 -2.29 15.55
N GLY A 159 -15.52 -1.25 15.75
CA GLY A 159 -15.76 -0.27 16.83
C GLY A 159 -16.42 1.02 16.36
N THR A 160 -16.97 1.09 15.14
CA THR A 160 -17.46 2.37 14.59
C THR A 160 -18.79 2.21 13.86
N ALA A 161 -19.44 3.36 13.60
CA ALA A 161 -20.59 3.49 12.71
C ALA A 161 -20.04 3.51 11.26
N LYS A 162 -19.93 2.35 10.65
CA LYS A 162 -19.32 2.15 9.32
C LYS A 162 -19.86 3.10 8.25
N GLY A 163 -21.19 3.24 8.17
CA GLY A 163 -21.83 4.05 7.12
C GLY A 163 -21.44 5.50 7.19
N GLY A 164 -21.36 6.08 8.41
CA GLY A 164 -21.05 7.47 8.62
C GLY A 164 -19.67 7.86 8.12
N ILE A 165 -18.64 7.08 8.47
CA ILE A 165 -17.26 7.40 8.06
C ILE A 165 -17.05 7.18 6.57
N VAL A 166 -17.64 6.15 5.99
CA VAL A 166 -17.55 5.90 4.53
C VAL A 166 -18.16 7.06 3.74
N LEU A 167 -19.34 7.51 4.13
CA LEU A 167 -20.00 8.65 3.47
C LEU A 167 -19.19 9.94 3.60
N ALA A 168 -18.67 10.22 4.79
CA ALA A 168 -17.87 11.42 5.03
C ALA A 168 -16.58 11.43 4.18
N ILE A 169 -15.91 10.29 4.07
CA ILE A 169 -14.71 10.17 3.23
C ILE A 169 -15.05 10.38 1.76
N ARG A 170 -16.15 9.79 1.27
CA ARG A 170 -16.57 9.94 -0.12
C ARG A 170 -16.93 11.38 -0.46
N GLU A 171 -17.61 12.08 0.43
CA GLU A 171 -18.00 13.48 0.20
C GLU A 171 -16.79 14.41 0.16
N ILE A 172 -15.82 14.21 1.06
CA ILE A 172 -14.68 15.12 1.21
C ILE A 172 -13.60 14.85 0.19
N VAL A 173 -13.28 13.60 -0.09
CA VAL A 173 -12.15 13.24 -0.94
C VAL A 173 -12.54 12.65 -2.29
N ASN A 174 -13.80 12.26 -2.45
CA ASN A 174 -14.35 11.68 -3.69
C ASN A 174 -13.52 10.50 -4.21
N ILE A 175 -13.12 9.61 -3.32
CA ILE A 175 -12.33 8.42 -3.62
C ILE A 175 -13.10 7.17 -3.20
N PRO A 176 -13.11 6.09 -4.02
CA PRO A 176 -13.77 4.85 -3.64
C PRO A 176 -13.18 4.23 -2.38
N VAL A 177 -14.03 3.74 -1.51
CA VAL A 177 -13.64 2.98 -0.32
C VAL A 177 -13.75 1.50 -0.64
N LYS A 178 -12.70 0.75 -0.32
CA LYS A 178 -12.58 -0.68 -0.63
C LYS A 178 -12.51 -1.54 0.63
#